data_0638433021b5f79a16ee8e7045dfad2b
#
_entry.id   0638433021b5f79a16ee8e7045dfad2b
#
_cell.length_a   1.000
_cell.length_b   1.000
_cell.length_c   1.000
_cell.angle_alpha   90.00
_cell.angle_beta   90.00
_cell.angle_gamma   90.00
#
_symmetry.space_group_name_H-M   'P 1'
#
loop_
_entity.id
_entity.type
_entity.pdbx_description
1 polymer ?
#
loop_
_entity_poly.entity_id
_entity_poly.type
_entity_poly.pdbx_seq_one_letter_code
_entity_poly.pdbx_strand_id
1 'polypeptide(L)'
;MMRLPRRLLPVAALFAAGCAWPAAGWAGVVRVTISAPMPARIDMSRIRKILVTRFIVDQELSGVDLNKETVSLVRRSMRKKTRLDVLEADPPPLPEQPLRDLLANSGVWRRLAETHGADMLIAGKVSYESQDRSGFVTVDEISPVTGQRVRRSRFVDREGFTLGLHLFFMDGVTGRLLYEDQFTGENTLTGHGTDRLSVLYTLFEQFEDDFLGILVPGAKSAQRFIFTD
;
A
#
# COMPACT_ATOMS: atom_id res chain seq x y z
N MET A 1 45.04 -66.69 -57.13
CA MET A 1 44.92 -66.60 -58.61
C MET A 1 43.59 -65.94 -58.93
N MET A 2 43.59 -64.97 -59.88
CA MET A 2 42.43 -64.27 -60.52
C MET A 2 41.80 -63.07 -59.79
N ARG A 3 42.23 -61.91 -60.09
CA ARG A 3 41.97 -60.80 -61.05
C ARG A 3 40.59 -60.23 -60.93
N LEU A 4 40.61 -58.83 -60.58
CA LEU A 4 39.60 -57.77 -60.69
C LEU A 4 38.78 -57.83 -62.00
N PRO A 5 37.62 -57.14 -62.01
CA PRO A 5 37.71 -55.75 -62.58
C PRO A 5 36.88 -54.71 -61.86
N ARG A 6 37.39 -53.46 -61.98
CA ARG A 6 36.81 -52.18 -61.76
C ARG A 6 35.53 -51.94 -62.59
N ARG A 7 34.50 -51.45 -61.99
CA ARG A 7 33.48 -50.65 -62.71
C ARG A 7 33.19 -49.32 -62.00
N LEU A 8 33.40 -48.28 -62.73
CA LEU A 8 33.05 -46.91 -62.49
C LEU A 8 31.55 -46.71 -62.43
N LEU A 9 31.02 -45.93 -61.49
CA LEU A 9 29.66 -45.42 -61.46
C LEU A 9 29.67 -43.91 -61.16
N PRO A 10 28.73 -43.18 -61.77
CA PRO A 10 28.82 -41.72 -61.87
C PRO A 10 28.28 -41.03 -60.63
N VAL A 11 28.87 -39.89 -60.31
CA VAL A 11 28.49 -38.92 -59.30
C VAL A 11 27.18 -38.28 -59.70
N ALA A 12 26.10 -38.53 -58.94
CA ALA A 12 24.87 -37.77 -58.98
C ALA A 12 24.94 -36.71 -57.91
N ALA A 13 25.19 -35.47 -58.35
CA ALA A 13 25.12 -34.27 -57.47
C ALA A 13 23.65 -33.93 -57.17
N LEU A 14 23.18 -34.21 -55.99
CA LEU A 14 21.90 -33.73 -55.48
C LEU A 14 22.11 -32.34 -54.87
N PHE A 15 21.67 -31.29 -55.58
CA PHE A 15 21.52 -29.96 -55.05
C PHE A 15 20.33 -29.97 -54.06
N ALA A 16 20.59 -30.01 -52.78
CA ALA A 16 19.63 -29.70 -51.75
C ALA A 16 19.56 -28.17 -51.60
N ALA A 17 18.56 -27.56 -52.23
CA ALA A 17 18.18 -26.16 -52.01
C ALA A 17 17.62 -26.06 -50.58
N GLY A 18 18.47 -25.71 -49.61
CA GLY A 18 18.07 -25.37 -48.27
C GLY A 18 17.26 -24.08 -48.27
N CYS A 19 15.92 -24.20 -48.15
CA CYS A 19 15.06 -23.09 -47.78
C CYS A 19 15.46 -22.62 -46.39
N ALA A 20 16.29 -21.61 -46.30
CA ALA A 20 16.49 -20.85 -45.05
C ALA A 20 15.20 -20.11 -44.76
N TRP A 21 14.35 -20.67 -43.94
CA TRP A 21 13.25 -19.92 -43.33
C TRP A 21 13.89 -18.89 -42.41
N PRO A 22 13.54 -17.59 -42.59
CA PRO A 22 13.94 -16.60 -41.60
C PRO A 22 13.29 -17.03 -40.28
N ALA A 23 14.08 -17.31 -39.26
CA ALA A 23 13.59 -17.45 -37.90
C ALA A 23 12.91 -16.13 -37.57
N ALA A 24 11.57 -16.12 -37.64
CA ALA A 24 10.79 -14.99 -37.15
C ALA A 24 11.17 -14.82 -35.68
N GLY A 25 11.94 -13.78 -35.39
CA GLY A 25 12.27 -13.42 -34.05
C GLY A 25 10.97 -13.23 -33.29
N TRP A 26 10.76 -14.05 -32.28
CA TRP A 26 9.60 -13.89 -31.41
C TRP A 26 9.91 -12.70 -30.54
N ALA A 27 9.28 -11.57 -30.83
CA ALA A 27 9.29 -10.41 -29.95
C ALA A 27 8.80 -10.88 -28.58
N GLY A 28 9.73 -11.01 -27.65
CA GLY A 28 9.44 -11.44 -26.29
C GLY A 28 9.04 -10.23 -25.44
N VAL A 29 8.05 -10.42 -24.56
CA VAL A 29 7.74 -9.45 -23.51
C VAL A 29 8.34 -9.95 -22.22
N VAL A 30 9.35 -9.24 -21.72
CA VAL A 30 9.99 -9.53 -20.43
C VAL A 30 9.44 -8.57 -19.39
N ARG A 31 8.94 -9.13 -18.30
CA ARG A 31 8.51 -8.36 -17.13
C ARG A 31 9.74 -8.10 -16.25
N VAL A 32 10.09 -6.84 -16.10
CA VAL A 32 11.20 -6.41 -15.23
C VAL A 32 10.65 -5.63 -14.05
N THR A 33 11.07 -6.00 -12.85
CA THR A 33 10.77 -5.22 -11.63
C THR A 33 11.92 -4.26 -11.40
N ILE A 34 11.62 -2.97 -11.48
CA ILE A 34 12.58 -1.90 -11.20
C ILE A 34 12.30 -1.40 -9.79
N SER A 35 13.31 -1.43 -8.92
CA SER A 35 13.23 -0.86 -7.58
C SER A 35 13.96 0.48 -7.57
N ALA A 36 13.22 1.56 -7.33
CA ALA A 36 13.77 2.89 -7.18
C ALA A 36 13.90 3.25 -5.69
N PRO A 37 15.07 3.63 -5.20
CA PRO A 37 15.21 4.07 -3.82
C PRO A 37 14.43 5.37 -3.60
N MET A 38 13.71 5.44 -2.50
CA MET A 38 12.99 6.64 -2.07
C MET A 38 13.65 7.15 -0.77
N PRO A 39 14.15 8.39 -0.74
CA PRO A 39 14.64 8.98 0.49
C PRO A 39 13.48 9.23 1.46
N ALA A 40 13.76 9.19 2.76
CA ALA A 40 12.83 9.66 3.78
C ALA A 40 12.45 11.13 3.50
N ARG A 41 11.22 11.52 3.84
CA ARG A 41 10.74 12.89 3.62
C ARG A 41 11.12 13.82 4.76
N ILE A 42 11.38 13.27 5.94
CA ILE A 42 11.85 13.99 7.13
C ILE A 42 13.32 13.62 7.36
N ASP A 43 14.15 14.60 7.66
CA ASP A 43 15.52 14.36 8.11
C ASP A 43 15.50 13.82 9.56
N MET A 44 15.72 12.52 9.68
CA MET A 44 15.71 11.80 10.95
C MET A 44 17.05 11.83 11.69
N SER A 45 18.06 12.56 11.22
CA SER A 45 19.42 12.56 11.78
C SER A 45 19.47 12.96 13.27
N ARG A 46 18.56 13.82 13.71
CA ARG A 46 18.44 14.33 15.08
C ARG A 46 17.28 13.72 15.86
N ILE A 47 16.42 12.93 15.22
CA ILE A 47 15.18 12.42 15.80
C ILE A 47 15.41 10.96 16.17
N ARG A 48 15.28 10.65 17.44
CA ARG A 48 15.39 9.28 17.96
C ARG A 48 14.12 8.85 18.70
N LYS A 49 13.57 9.75 19.52
CA LYS A 49 12.41 9.49 20.37
C LYS A 49 11.17 10.13 19.79
N ILE A 50 10.15 9.32 19.59
CA ILE A 50 8.90 9.76 18.95
C ILE A 50 7.75 9.54 19.93
N LEU A 51 6.94 10.55 20.12
CA LEU A 51 5.68 10.49 20.86
C LEU A 51 4.50 10.54 19.90
N VAL A 52 3.62 9.58 19.99
CA VAL A 52 2.33 9.59 19.27
C VAL A 52 1.27 10.14 20.23
N THR A 53 0.64 11.24 19.88
CA THR A 53 -0.43 11.89 20.67
C THR A 53 -1.79 11.23 20.39
N ARG A 54 -2.83 11.67 21.07
CA ARG A 54 -4.21 11.35 20.68
C ARG A 54 -4.48 11.93 19.29
N PHE A 55 -5.33 11.23 18.55
CA PHE A 55 -5.83 11.70 17.27
C PHE A 55 -7.15 12.47 17.45
N ILE A 56 -7.38 13.43 16.60
CA ILE A 56 -8.68 14.09 16.49
C ILE A 56 -9.57 13.12 15.70
N VAL A 57 -10.69 12.74 16.30
CA VAL A 57 -11.66 11.80 15.70
C VAL A 57 -12.86 12.60 15.21
N ASP A 58 -13.20 12.48 13.93
CA ASP A 58 -14.34 13.19 13.34
C ASP A 58 -15.68 12.61 13.77
N GLN A 59 -15.76 11.28 13.85
CA GLN A 59 -16.98 10.55 14.23
C GLN A 59 -16.60 9.37 15.11
N GLU A 60 -17.26 9.27 16.26
CA GLU A 60 -17.11 8.09 17.11
C GLU A 60 -17.77 6.89 16.46
N LEU A 61 -17.09 5.77 16.47
CA LEU A 61 -17.59 4.51 15.96
C LEU A 61 -18.15 3.67 17.10
N SER A 62 -19.42 3.27 16.99
CA SER A 62 -20.02 2.41 18.02
C SER A 62 -19.22 1.12 18.21
N GLY A 63 -18.73 0.89 19.44
CA GLY A 63 -18.03 -0.33 19.83
C GLY A 63 -16.52 -0.36 19.51
N VAL A 64 -15.95 0.69 18.90
CA VAL A 64 -14.51 0.79 18.62
C VAL A 64 -14.00 2.15 19.06
N ASP A 65 -13.00 2.17 19.94
CA ASP A 65 -12.26 3.38 20.27
C ASP A 65 -11.25 3.66 19.14
N LEU A 66 -11.71 4.42 18.14
CA LEU A 66 -10.94 4.73 16.94
C LEU A 66 -9.61 5.43 17.27
N ASN A 67 -9.59 6.29 18.28
CA ASN A 67 -8.38 6.97 18.73
C ASN A 67 -7.34 5.96 19.26
N LYS A 68 -7.74 5.11 20.21
CA LYS A 68 -6.88 4.10 20.80
C LYS A 68 -6.33 3.14 19.77
N GLU A 69 -7.19 2.66 18.87
CA GLU A 69 -6.79 1.72 17.83
C GLU A 69 -5.83 2.36 16.82
N THR A 70 -6.09 3.61 16.40
CA THR A 70 -5.20 4.34 15.48
C THR A 70 -3.82 4.58 16.10
N VAL A 71 -3.76 5.04 17.37
CA VAL A 71 -2.49 5.19 18.08
C VAL A 71 -1.73 3.87 18.16
N SER A 72 -2.44 2.78 18.46
CA SER A 72 -1.85 1.44 18.56
C SER A 72 -1.29 0.97 17.22
N LEU A 73 -2.02 1.20 16.12
CA LEU A 73 -1.58 0.87 14.76
C LEU A 73 -0.32 1.64 14.37
N VAL A 74 -0.33 2.96 14.51
CA VAL A 74 0.81 3.81 14.18
C VAL A 74 2.06 3.40 14.99
N ARG A 75 1.91 3.24 16.30
CA ARG A 75 3.03 2.81 17.17
C ARG A 75 3.56 1.43 16.78
N ARG A 76 2.67 0.45 16.55
CA ARG A 76 3.05 -0.92 16.16
C ARG A 76 3.80 -0.94 14.84
N SER A 77 3.30 -0.23 13.83
CA SER A 77 3.92 -0.11 12.53
C SER A 77 5.34 0.45 12.62
N MET A 78 5.49 1.56 13.35
CA MET A 78 6.80 2.18 13.55
C MET A 78 7.79 1.25 14.26
N ARG A 79 7.39 0.60 15.36
CA ARG A 79 8.27 -0.33 16.09
C ARG A 79 8.69 -1.54 15.26
N LYS A 80 7.78 -2.06 14.45
CA LYS A 80 8.04 -3.24 13.62
C LYS A 80 9.03 -2.97 12.49
N LYS A 81 8.96 -1.77 11.89
CA LYS A 81 9.65 -1.47 10.63
C LYS A 81 10.74 -0.39 10.77
N THR A 82 10.88 0.22 11.96
CA THR A 82 11.90 1.25 12.20
C THR A 82 12.75 0.91 13.42
N ARG A 83 13.87 1.63 13.58
CA ARG A 83 14.72 1.55 14.79
C ARG A 83 14.50 2.74 15.73
N LEU A 84 13.40 3.46 15.55
CA LEU A 84 13.07 4.64 16.32
C LEU A 84 12.50 4.21 17.70
N ASP A 85 12.83 4.95 18.72
CA ASP A 85 12.29 4.78 20.05
C ASP A 85 10.89 5.41 20.12
N VAL A 86 9.85 4.57 20.03
CA VAL A 86 8.46 5.00 20.13
C VAL A 86 8.00 4.94 21.58
N LEU A 87 7.80 6.10 22.18
CA LEU A 87 7.45 6.23 23.58
C LEU A 87 6.11 5.55 23.92
N GLU A 88 6.10 4.80 25.00
CA GLU A 88 4.90 4.05 25.47
C GLU A 88 4.02 4.85 26.46
N ALA A 89 4.29 6.14 26.63
CA ALA A 89 3.46 7.00 27.44
C ALA A 89 1.99 6.98 26.97
N ASP A 90 1.06 7.23 27.90
CA ASP A 90 -0.32 7.47 27.53
C ASP A 90 -0.38 8.60 26.49
N PRO A 91 -1.13 8.42 25.40
CA PRO A 91 -1.19 9.43 24.35
C PRO A 91 -1.75 10.73 24.94
N PRO A 92 -0.97 11.84 24.98
CA PRO A 92 -1.47 13.08 25.54
C PRO A 92 -2.61 13.62 24.68
N PRO A 93 -3.67 14.17 25.32
CA PRO A 93 -4.75 14.80 24.61
C PRO A 93 -4.26 16.09 23.94
N LEU A 94 -4.83 16.39 22.80
CA LEU A 94 -4.61 17.64 22.12
C LEU A 94 -5.59 18.71 22.63
N PRO A 95 -5.20 19.98 22.71
CA PRO A 95 -6.12 21.07 23.06
C PRO A 95 -7.27 21.16 22.06
N GLU A 96 -8.47 21.45 22.57
CA GLU A 96 -9.65 21.70 21.76
C GLU A 96 -9.56 23.08 21.10
N GLN A 97 -9.03 23.12 19.90
CA GLN A 97 -8.93 24.34 19.08
C GLN A 97 -8.98 23.97 17.59
N PRO A 98 -9.30 24.93 16.71
CA PRO A 98 -9.26 24.69 15.28
C PRO A 98 -7.92 24.12 14.85
N LEU A 99 -7.93 23.13 13.96
CA LEU A 99 -6.71 22.43 13.52
C LEU A 99 -5.61 23.39 13.05
N ARG A 100 -5.99 24.42 12.29
CA ARG A 100 -5.04 25.41 11.79
C ARG A 100 -4.32 26.13 12.95
N ASP A 101 -5.05 26.50 13.99
CA ASP A 101 -4.50 27.23 15.15
C ASP A 101 -3.65 26.28 16.00
N LEU A 102 -4.08 25.02 16.13
CA LEU A 102 -3.32 23.97 16.80
C LEU A 102 -1.95 23.77 16.13
N LEU A 103 -1.91 23.62 14.81
CA LEU A 103 -0.66 23.42 14.06
C LEU A 103 0.25 24.65 14.14
N ALA A 104 -0.30 25.84 14.20
CA ALA A 104 0.46 27.08 14.35
C ALA A 104 0.98 27.32 15.79
N ASN A 105 0.42 26.64 16.79
CA ASN A 105 0.75 26.84 18.20
C ASN A 105 2.01 26.06 18.63
N SER A 106 3.17 26.54 18.19
CA SER A 106 4.46 25.91 18.50
C SER A 106 4.72 25.73 20.00
N GLY A 107 4.15 26.59 20.85
CA GLY A 107 4.30 26.52 22.30
C GLY A 107 3.65 25.28 22.92
N VAL A 108 2.53 24.83 22.37
CA VAL A 108 1.88 23.58 22.81
C VAL A 108 2.74 22.37 22.47
N TRP A 109 3.17 22.27 21.24
CA TRP A 109 3.96 21.15 20.75
C TRP A 109 5.30 21.03 21.48
N ARG A 110 6.00 22.13 21.68
CA ARG A 110 7.25 22.13 22.43
C ARG A 110 7.05 21.69 23.87
N ARG A 111 6.03 22.18 24.56
CA ARG A 111 5.74 21.75 25.95
C ARG A 111 5.41 20.26 26.03
N LEU A 112 4.63 19.73 25.09
CA LEU A 112 4.35 18.30 25.02
C LEU A 112 5.62 17.49 24.82
N ALA A 113 6.48 17.92 23.90
CA ALA A 113 7.77 17.25 23.65
C ALA A 113 8.68 17.29 24.88
N GLU A 114 8.83 18.43 25.52
CA GLU A 114 9.65 18.61 26.74
C GLU A 114 9.13 17.72 27.88
N THR A 115 7.81 17.69 28.09
CA THR A 115 7.20 16.90 29.18
C THR A 115 7.47 15.40 29.03
N HIS A 116 7.50 14.90 27.80
CA HIS A 116 7.68 13.47 27.54
C HIS A 116 9.10 13.10 27.05
N GLY A 117 9.98 14.09 26.88
CA GLY A 117 11.34 13.89 26.39
C GLY A 117 11.38 13.37 24.94
N ALA A 118 10.48 13.83 24.09
CA ALA A 118 10.36 13.44 22.69
C ALA A 118 11.09 14.41 21.77
N ASP A 119 11.78 13.90 20.76
CA ASP A 119 12.42 14.70 19.72
C ASP A 119 11.41 15.10 18.63
N MET A 120 10.41 14.25 18.41
CA MET A 120 9.33 14.49 17.44
C MET A 120 7.99 13.99 18.00
N LEU A 121 6.92 14.71 17.64
CA LEU A 121 5.56 14.28 17.93
C LEU A 121 4.84 13.93 16.63
N ILE A 122 4.04 12.87 16.68
CA ILE A 122 3.11 12.51 15.63
C ILE A 122 1.71 12.72 16.17
N ALA A 123 0.99 13.61 15.54
CA ALA A 123 -0.41 13.89 15.80
C ALA A 123 -1.21 13.67 14.52
N GLY A 124 -2.52 13.66 14.61
CA GLY A 124 -3.32 13.53 13.40
C GLY A 124 -4.80 13.63 13.65
N LYS A 125 -5.50 13.51 12.54
CA LYS A 125 -6.94 13.43 12.45
C LYS A 125 -7.30 12.12 11.77
N VAL A 126 -8.27 11.40 12.32
CA VAL A 126 -8.74 10.13 11.77
C VAL A 126 -10.24 10.19 11.52
N SER A 127 -10.65 9.69 10.37
CA SER A 127 -12.04 9.43 10.02
C SER A 127 -12.20 7.97 9.58
N TYR A 128 -13.29 7.36 10.00
CA TYR A 128 -13.63 6.00 9.57
C TYR A 128 -15.13 5.97 9.28
N GLU A 129 -15.45 5.67 8.04
CA GLU A 129 -16.82 5.69 7.54
C GLU A 129 -17.20 4.32 7.01
N SER A 130 -18.46 3.93 7.23
CA SER A 130 -19.06 2.79 6.55
C SER A 130 -20.31 3.25 5.78
N GLN A 131 -20.47 2.73 4.58
CA GLN A 131 -21.57 3.05 3.69
C GLN A 131 -22.17 1.78 3.11
N ASP A 132 -23.50 1.67 3.14
CA ASP A 132 -24.21 0.62 2.40
C ASP A 132 -24.01 0.83 0.89
N ARG A 133 -23.46 -0.19 0.23
CA ARG A 133 -23.23 -0.26 -1.22
C ARG A 133 -23.97 -1.46 -1.83
N SER A 134 -24.97 -1.98 -1.13
CA SER A 134 -25.79 -3.09 -1.60
C SER A 134 -26.55 -2.73 -2.88
N GLY A 135 -26.78 -3.72 -3.73
CA GLY A 135 -27.49 -3.47 -4.97
C GLY A 135 -27.65 -4.70 -5.86
N PHE A 136 -28.34 -4.51 -6.98
CA PHE A 136 -28.49 -5.56 -7.98
C PHE A 136 -27.26 -5.62 -8.90
N VAL A 137 -26.71 -6.82 -9.04
CA VAL A 137 -25.65 -7.12 -10.01
C VAL A 137 -26.19 -8.08 -11.05
N THR A 138 -25.84 -7.83 -12.29
CA THR A 138 -26.18 -8.72 -13.40
C THR A 138 -25.02 -9.65 -13.67
N VAL A 139 -25.25 -10.96 -13.57
CA VAL A 139 -24.26 -12.01 -13.86
C VAL A 139 -24.73 -12.85 -15.04
N ASP A 140 -23.78 -13.16 -15.92
CA ASP A 140 -24.03 -14.12 -16.98
C ASP A 140 -23.73 -15.52 -16.45
N GLU A 141 -24.75 -16.36 -16.37
CA GLU A 141 -24.66 -17.74 -15.90
C GLU A 141 -25.02 -18.71 -17.03
N ILE A 142 -24.44 -19.90 -17.01
CA ILE A 142 -24.86 -20.97 -17.89
C ILE A 142 -26.05 -21.68 -17.23
N SER A 143 -27.19 -21.68 -17.89
CA SER A 143 -28.38 -22.39 -17.38
C SER A 143 -28.08 -23.88 -17.27
N PRO A 144 -28.22 -24.50 -16.10
CA PRO A 144 -27.99 -25.93 -15.92
C PRO A 144 -29.00 -26.80 -16.68
N VAL A 145 -30.14 -26.23 -17.10
CA VAL A 145 -31.22 -26.94 -17.80
C VAL A 145 -31.04 -26.86 -19.32
N THR A 146 -30.64 -25.70 -19.85
CA THR A 146 -30.59 -25.46 -21.30
C THR A 146 -29.18 -25.37 -21.86
N GLY A 147 -28.14 -25.23 -21.02
CA GLY A 147 -26.75 -25.02 -21.43
C GLY A 147 -26.51 -23.61 -22.06
N GLN A 148 -27.52 -22.78 -22.13
CA GLN A 148 -27.42 -21.45 -22.72
C GLN A 148 -26.97 -20.41 -21.69
N ARG A 149 -26.29 -19.36 -22.14
CA ARG A 149 -25.99 -18.19 -21.31
C ARG A 149 -27.27 -17.42 -21.04
N VAL A 150 -27.59 -17.27 -19.76
CA VAL A 150 -28.73 -16.49 -19.29
C VAL A 150 -28.21 -15.37 -18.39
N ARG A 151 -28.77 -14.20 -18.59
CA ARG A 151 -28.45 -13.04 -17.76
C ARG A 151 -29.41 -13.00 -16.57
N ARG A 152 -28.84 -13.09 -15.35
CA ARG A 152 -29.62 -13.03 -14.11
C ARG A 152 -29.21 -11.83 -13.28
N SER A 153 -30.20 -11.14 -12.75
CA SER A 153 -29.99 -10.11 -11.72
C SER A 153 -30.16 -10.74 -10.35
N ARG A 154 -29.15 -10.54 -9.49
CA ARG A 154 -29.25 -10.92 -8.08
C ARG A 154 -28.89 -9.73 -7.20
N PHE A 155 -29.57 -9.61 -6.07
CA PHE A 155 -29.21 -8.67 -5.04
C PHE A 155 -27.95 -9.13 -4.32
N VAL A 156 -27.00 -8.22 -4.10
CA VAL A 156 -25.76 -8.49 -3.37
C VAL A 156 -25.63 -7.44 -2.28
N ASP A 157 -25.57 -7.92 -1.05
CA ASP A 157 -25.28 -7.07 0.10
C ASP A 157 -23.81 -6.69 0.09
N ARG A 158 -23.53 -5.39 0.15
CA ARG A 158 -22.18 -4.84 0.18
C ARG A 158 -22.09 -3.70 1.17
N GLU A 159 -21.00 -3.68 1.93
CA GLU A 159 -20.64 -2.56 2.80
C GLU A 159 -19.30 -1.99 2.36
N GLY A 160 -19.26 -0.71 2.05
CA GLY A 160 -18.05 0.04 1.73
C GLY A 160 -17.49 0.67 2.99
N PHE A 161 -16.18 0.62 3.15
CA PHE A 161 -15.45 1.21 4.28
C PHE A 161 -14.38 2.15 3.77
N THR A 162 -14.24 3.29 4.42
CA THR A 162 -13.21 4.28 4.11
C THR A 162 -12.52 4.69 5.41
N LEU A 163 -11.18 4.59 5.42
CA LEU A 163 -10.33 5.11 6.48
C LEU A 163 -9.55 6.31 5.94
N GLY A 164 -9.75 7.48 6.52
CA GLY A 164 -8.95 8.67 6.28
C GLY A 164 -8.01 8.93 7.45
N LEU A 165 -6.74 9.17 7.17
CA LEU A 165 -5.73 9.50 8.19
C LEU A 165 -4.90 10.70 7.72
N HIS A 166 -5.05 11.84 8.43
CA HIS A 166 -4.24 13.04 8.20
C HIS A 166 -3.21 13.16 9.31
N LEU A 167 -1.95 13.01 8.99
CA LEU A 167 -0.83 12.98 9.94
C LEU A 167 -0.04 14.28 9.92
N PHE A 168 0.39 14.70 11.12
CA PHE A 168 1.24 15.87 11.35
C PHE A 168 2.48 15.44 12.12
N PHE A 169 3.63 15.79 11.60
CA PHE A 169 4.93 15.52 12.22
C PHE A 169 5.48 16.83 12.74
N MET A 170 5.56 16.95 14.07
CA MET A 170 5.95 18.17 14.74
C MET A 170 7.35 18.02 15.33
N ASP A 171 8.21 19.01 15.09
CA ASP A 171 9.53 19.07 15.71
C ASP A 171 9.41 19.33 17.21
N GLY A 172 10.02 18.47 18.02
CA GLY A 172 9.92 18.56 19.48
C GLY A 172 10.65 19.77 20.07
N VAL A 173 11.70 20.23 19.42
CA VAL A 173 12.52 21.35 19.91
C VAL A 173 11.89 22.70 19.57
N THR A 174 11.46 22.86 18.33
CA THR A 174 10.91 24.15 17.84
C THR A 174 9.40 24.21 17.94
N GLY A 175 8.72 23.08 18.05
CA GLY A 175 7.26 22.98 17.99
C GLY A 175 6.68 23.31 16.62
N ARG A 176 7.48 23.28 15.55
CA ARG A 176 7.04 23.57 14.19
C ARG A 176 6.65 22.30 13.46
N LEU A 177 5.76 22.44 12.49
CA LEU A 177 5.40 21.39 11.57
C LEU A 177 6.61 21.06 10.67
N LEU A 178 7.05 19.81 10.68
CA LEU A 178 8.09 19.28 9.80
C LEU A 178 7.50 18.79 8.48
N TYR A 179 6.39 18.05 8.58
CA TYR A 179 5.73 17.43 7.44
C TYR A 179 4.28 17.11 7.77
N GLU A 180 3.43 17.10 6.76
CA GLU A 180 2.05 16.60 6.83
C GLU A 180 1.72 15.79 5.61
N ASP A 181 0.88 14.77 5.78
CA ASP A 181 0.38 13.95 4.68
C ASP A 181 -1.00 13.39 5.01
N GLN A 182 -1.73 13.03 3.94
CA GLN A 182 -3.06 12.44 4.03
C GLN A 182 -3.07 11.09 3.35
N PHE A 183 -3.62 10.10 4.04
CA PHE A 183 -3.78 8.74 3.54
C PHE A 183 -5.24 8.36 3.51
N THR A 184 -5.63 7.61 2.51
CA THR A 184 -6.98 7.06 2.39
C THR A 184 -6.89 5.61 1.99
N GLY A 185 -7.56 4.76 2.77
CA GLY A 185 -7.77 3.35 2.44
C GLY A 185 -9.26 3.10 2.20
N GLU A 186 -9.58 2.33 1.17
CA GLU A 186 -10.94 1.96 0.84
C GLU A 186 -11.06 0.46 0.64
N ASN A 187 -12.18 -0.10 1.11
CA ASN A 187 -12.52 -1.50 0.87
C ASN A 187 -14.04 -1.65 0.74
N THR A 188 -14.47 -2.64 -0.04
CA THR A 188 -15.88 -3.02 -0.15
C THR A 188 -16.00 -4.51 0.08
N LEU A 189 -16.75 -4.88 1.09
CA LEU A 189 -16.96 -6.27 1.47
C LEU A 189 -18.37 -6.72 1.11
N THR A 190 -18.49 -8.01 0.79
CA THR A 190 -19.78 -8.64 0.48
C THR A 190 -20.25 -9.41 1.71
N GLY A 191 -21.50 -9.20 2.10
CA GLY A 191 -22.13 -9.81 3.26
C GLY A 191 -22.26 -8.85 4.44
N HIS A 192 -23.07 -9.25 5.44
CA HIS A 192 -23.28 -8.51 6.68
C HIS A 192 -22.43 -9.07 7.82
N GLY A 193 -22.18 -8.23 8.83
CA GLY A 193 -21.54 -8.65 10.07
C GLY A 193 -20.03 -8.67 10.03
N THR A 194 -19.44 -7.90 9.17
CA THR A 194 -17.97 -7.74 9.12
C THR A 194 -17.45 -7.09 10.42
N ASP A 195 -16.41 -7.66 10.98
CA ASP A 195 -15.71 -7.06 12.11
C ASP A 195 -15.02 -5.76 11.67
N ARG A 196 -15.57 -4.64 12.13
CA ARG A 196 -15.10 -3.29 11.79
C ARG A 196 -13.64 -3.05 12.17
N LEU A 197 -13.18 -3.70 13.26
CA LEU A 197 -11.80 -3.58 13.70
C LEU A 197 -10.83 -4.27 12.72
N SER A 198 -11.18 -5.47 12.25
CA SER A 198 -10.38 -6.17 11.24
C SER A 198 -10.29 -5.38 9.94
N VAL A 199 -11.40 -4.72 9.55
CA VAL A 199 -11.42 -3.85 8.35
C VAL A 199 -10.51 -2.64 8.56
N LEU A 200 -10.57 -1.99 9.71
CA LEU A 200 -9.70 -0.86 10.06
C LEU A 200 -8.21 -1.23 9.88
N TYR A 201 -7.80 -2.41 10.35
CA TYR A 201 -6.42 -2.90 10.18
C TYR A 201 -6.06 -3.10 8.71
N THR A 202 -6.95 -3.73 7.95
CA THR A 202 -6.75 -3.97 6.52
C THR A 202 -6.63 -2.66 5.72
N LEU A 203 -7.42 -1.65 6.08
CA LEU A 203 -7.37 -0.34 5.44
C LEU A 203 -6.08 0.41 5.79
N PHE A 204 -5.61 0.33 7.03
CA PHE A 204 -4.33 0.91 7.43
C PHE A 204 -3.15 0.26 6.70
N GLU A 205 -3.16 -1.05 6.51
CA GLU A 205 -2.12 -1.78 5.77
C GLU A 205 -1.96 -1.29 4.33
N GLN A 206 -3.00 -0.74 3.70
CA GLN A 206 -2.93 -0.24 2.32
C GLN A 206 -1.95 0.93 2.15
N PHE A 207 -1.76 1.74 3.18
CA PHE A 207 -0.86 2.89 3.14
C PHE A 207 0.27 2.85 4.20
N GLU A 208 0.40 1.75 4.93
CA GLU A 208 1.42 1.59 5.97
C GLU A 208 2.84 1.87 5.44
N ASP A 209 3.16 1.36 4.26
CA ASP A 209 4.49 1.55 3.66
C ASP A 209 4.72 3.00 3.20
N ASP A 210 3.70 3.67 2.69
CA ASP A 210 3.79 5.08 2.30
C ASP A 210 3.95 5.98 3.54
N PHE A 211 3.23 5.69 4.62
CA PHE A 211 3.41 6.34 5.93
C PHE A 211 4.84 6.18 6.46
N LEU A 212 5.35 4.96 6.47
CA LEU A 212 6.71 4.69 6.96
C LEU A 212 7.79 5.30 6.06
N GLY A 213 7.52 5.44 4.77
CA GLY A 213 8.38 6.11 3.80
C GLY A 213 8.62 7.60 4.11
N ILE A 214 7.80 8.21 4.97
CA ILE A 214 8.05 9.57 5.48
C ILE A 214 9.26 9.58 6.42
N LEU A 215 9.40 8.55 7.24
CA LEU A 215 10.37 8.46 8.35
C LEU A 215 11.66 7.73 7.96
N VAL A 216 11.55 6.70 7.12
CA VAL A 216 12.69 5.86 6.76
C VAL A 216 12.81 5.76 5.24
N PRO A 217 14.05 5.70 4.72
CA PRO A 217 14.25 5.44 3.30
C PRO A 217 13.63 4.10 2.92
N GLY A 218 12.93 4.09 1.83
CA GLY A 218 12.28 2.91 1.28
C GLY A 218 12.70 2.63 -0.15
N ALA A 219 12.06 1.66 -0.77
CA ALA A 219 12.20 1.41 -2.19
C ALA A 219 10.81 1.18 -2.81
N LYS A 220 10.50 1.91 -3.84
CA LYS A 220 9.26 1.70 -4.61
C LYS A 220 9.55 0.80 -5.78
N SER A 221 8.89 -0.36 -5.80
CA SER A 221 9.00 -1.31 -6.91
C SER A 221 7.93 -1.01 -7.96
N ALA A 222 8.35 -0.89 -9.21
CA ALA A 222 7.45 -0.76 -10.36
C ALA A 222 7.72 -1.89 -11.34
N GLN A 223 6.66 -2.54 -11.83
CA GLN A 223 6.78 -3.51 -12.91
C GLN A 223 6.74 -2.79 -14.24
N ARG A 224 7.69 -3.10 -15.12
CA ARG A 224 7.76 -2.62 -16.48
C ARG A 224 7.81 -3.81 -17.43
N PHE A 225 7.19 -3.64 -18.58
CA PHE A 225 7.28 -4.59 -19.68
C PHE A 225 8.29 -4.06 -20.69
N ILE A 226 9.31 -4.86 -20.97
CA ILE A 226 10.32 -4.54 -21.99
C ILE A 226 10.07 -5.48 -23.15
N PHE A 227 9.91 -4.90 -24.33
CA PHE A 227 9.83 -5.66 -25.57
C PHE A 227 11.27 -5.93 -26.02
N THR A 228 11.58 -7.20 -26.24
CA THR A 228 12.88 -7.64 -26.79
C THR A 228 12.65 -8.05 -28.24
N ASP A 229 13.46 -7.46 -29.13
CA ASP A 229 13.52 -7.84 -30.54
C ASP A 229 14.13 -9.23 -30.73
#